data_9cee875100d52c7ccfd3be2769f7235e
#
_entry.id   9cee875100d52c7ccfd3be2769f7235e
#
_cell.length_a   1.000
_cell.length_b   1.000
_cell.length_c   1.000
_cell.angle_alpha   90.00
_cell.angle_beta   90.00
_cell.angle_gamma   90.00
#
_symmetry.space_group_name_H-M   'P 1'
#
loop_
_entity.id
_entity.type
_entity.pdbx_description
1 polymer ?
#
loop_
_entity_poly.entity_id
_entity_poly.type
_entity_poly.pdbx_seq_one_letter_code
_entity_poly.pdbx_strand_id
1 'polypeptide(L)'
;AGSGKTIVLARKAVELHMAHRDWIIVVTYSTRALRNQLVNLISKFYATKNDGAKYDKNKIKIMQAWGSATAPGVYYEICLRHGITPLNYNQARVKYNNMAFSKACLEVIKEVKEFQKMYDCILIDEAQDFDKNFMNLCLNVLGEDKRLVYAYDELQKLNEETMPLPKEIFGQDISNDTPLTVCYRNQANTIVTAHAIGMGLYRKKDGLIQIPGSSDVWETIGYTSDKKIVEGESIELYRTKETSPELLKCNPEEIIDFHKYDDFYSQAESLLQMIKENIGKDQLIPSDIMIIDMDTIGVSDNKNKVTTLLKKDEYKDIAIHLAGTVSPEDFFRKDSI
;
A
#
# COMPACT_ATOMS: atom_id res chain seq x y z
N ALA A 1 -7.95 -6.04 -1.43
CA ALA A 1 -7.68 -4.83 -0.63
C ALA A 1 -8.54 -4.79 0.63
N GLY A 2 -7.99 -4.26 1.77
CA GLY A 2 -8.76 -4.12 3.02
C GLY A 2 -8.94 -5.41 3.83
N SER A 3 -8.18 -6.45 3.55
CA SER A 3 -8.23 -7.74 4.28
C SER A 3 -7.40 -7.76 5.58
N GLY A 4 -6.75 -6.65 5.94
CA GLY A 4 -5.99 -6.55 7.18
C GLY A 4 -4.53 -6.99 7.10
N LYS A 5 -3.93 -7.08 5.92
CA LYS A 5 -2.50 -7.45 5.71
C LYS A 5 -1.56 -6.69 6.65
N THR A 6 -1.60 -5.37 6.62
CA THR A 6 -0.79 -4.49 7.49
C THR A 6 -1.01 -4.78 8.98
N ILE A 7 -2.27 -5.06 9.39
CA ILE A 7 -2.62 -5.39 10.78
C ILE A 7 -1.95 -6.72 11.20
N VAL A 8 -2.02 -7.72 10.33
CA VAL A 8 -1.40 -9.04 10.56
C VAL A 8 0.11 -8.91 10.68
N LEU A 9 0.77 -8.15 9.77
CA LEU A 9 2.20 -7.89 9.85
C LEU A 9 2.61 -7.15 11.13
N ALA A 10 1.89 -6.09 11.48
CA ALA A 10 2.16 -5.33 12.70
C ALA A 10 2.02 -6.21 13.96
N ARG A 11 0.97 -7.04 14.02
CA ARG A 11 0.78 -8.00 15.11
C ARG A 11 1.88 -9.06 15.12
N LYS A 12 2.26 -9.60 13.96
CA LYS A 12 3.35 -10.57 13.84
C LYS A 12 4.68 -10.02 14.34
N ALA A 13 5.00 -8.75 14.06
CA ALA A 13 6.21 -8.11 14.58
C ALA A 13 6.23 -8.09 16.12
N VAL A 14 5.10 -7.75 16.74
CA VAL A 14 4.97 -7.74 18.21
C VAL A 14 5.07 -9.16 18.78
N GLU A 15 4.36 -10.15 18.20
CA GLU A 15 4.41 -11.55 18.66
C GLU A 15 5.83 -12.12 18.58
N LEU A 16 6.53 -11.88 17.48
CA LEU A 16 7.92 -12.31 17.31
C LEU A 16 8.85 -11.68 18.36
N HIS A 17 8.67 -10.38 18.62
CA HIS A 17 9.47 -9.71 19.65
C HIS A 17 9.13 -10.21 21.05
N MET A 18 7.88 -10.53 21.33
CA MET A 18 7.49 -11.11 22.62
C MET A 18 8.11 -12.50 22.85
N ALA A 19 8.19 -13.32 21.78
CA ALA A 19 8.79 -14.64 21.81
C ALA A 19 10.33 -14.60 21.82
N HIS A 20 10.92 -13.57 21.21
CA HIS A 20 12.37 -13.46 21.00
C HIS A 20 12.83 -12.02 21.30
N ARG A 21 13.01 -11.71 22.58
CA ARG A 21 13.31 -10.34 23.06
C ARG A 21 14.61 -9.74 22.50
N ASP A 22 15.56 -10.58 22.17
CA ASP A 22 16.87 -10.15 21.63
C ASP A 22 16.85 -9.89 20.13
N TRP A 23 15.86 -10.37 19.42
CA TRP A 23 15.79 -10.21 17.97
C TRP A 23 15.65 -8.76 17.55
N ILE A 24 16.32 -8.44 16.44
CA ILE A 24 16.13 -7.19 15.70
C ILE A 24 15.16 -7.51 14.55
N ILE A 25 13.96 -7.01 14.68
CA ILE A 25 12.87 -7.20 13.72
C ILE A 25 12.68 -5.91 12.95
N VAL A 26 12.70 -5.99 11.63
CA VAL A 26 12.42 -4.85 10.74
C VAL A 26 11.03 -4.98 10.15
N VAL A 27 10.25 -3.91 10.20
CA VAL A 27 9.01 -3.74 9.43
C VAL A 27 9.28 -2.66 8.38
N THR A 28 9.23 -3.03 7.11
CA THR A 28 9.55 -2.13 6.01
C THR A 28 8.41 -1.97 5.02
N TYR A 29 8.42 -0.85 4.30
CA TYR A 29 7.38 -0.40 3.39
C TYR A 29 7.98 0.54 2.33
N SER A 30 7.26 0.74 1.20
CA SER A 30 7.73 1.60 0.11
C SER A 30 7.42 3.08 0.36
N THR A 31 6.19 3.43 0.66
CA THR A 31 5.73 4.82 0.76
C THR A 31 5.74 5.37 2.18
N ARG A 32 6.18 6.61 2.35
CA ARG A 32 6.27 7.27 3.67
C ARG A 32 4.95 7.34 4.43
N ALA A 33 3.83 7.38 3.73
CA ALA A 33 2.49 7.46 4.32
C ALA A 33 2.17 6.27 5.25
N LEU A 34 2.72 5.08 4.98
CA LEU A 34 2.49 3.88 5.79
C LEU A 34 3.16 3.91 7.17
N ARG A 35 4.18 4.77 7.36
CA ARG A 35 4.98 4.78 8.58
C ARG A 35 4.13 5.00 9.84
N ASN A 36 3.31 6.03 9.84
CA ASN A 36 2.52 6.40 11.03
C ASN A 36 1.49 5.33 11.36
N GLN A 37 0.86 4.72 10.35
CA GLN A 37 -0.06 3.61 10.54
C GLN A 37 0.63 2.41 11.21
N LEU A 38 1.80 1.99 10.72
CA LEU A 38 2.58 0.89 11.29
C LEU A 38 3.04 1.19 12.72
N VAL A 39 3.55 2.41 12.97
CA VAL A 39 3.95 2.84 14.31
C VAL A 39 2.78 2.78 15.29
N ASN A 40 1.61 3.28 14.89
CA ASN A 40 0.41 3.28 15.73
C ASN A 40 -0.09 1.85 16.01
N LEU A 41 -0.14 0.99 15.00
CA LEU A 41 -0.57 -0.41 15.15
C LEU A 41 0.37 -1.19 16.06
N ILE A 42 1.68 -1.12 15.82
CA ILE A 42 2.69 -1.83 16.63
C ILE A 42 2.67 -1.30 18.07
N SER A 43 2.60 0.03 18.27
CA SER A 43 2.50 0.62 19.61
C SER A 43 1.26 0.14 20.34
N LYS A 44 0.10 0.14 19.67
CA LYS A 44 -1.16 -0.33 20.26
C LYS A 44 -1.09 -1.81 20.63
N PHE A 45 -0.63 -2.67 19.72
CA PHE A 45 -0.55 -4.12 19.99
C PHE A 45 0.46 -4.45 21.10
N TYR A 46 1.60 -3.76 21.11
CA TYR A 46 2.59 -3.96 22.14
C TYR A 46 2.09 -3.50 23.53
N ALA A 47 1.50 -2.30 23.61
CA ALA A 47 0.94 -1.77 24.83
C ALA A 47 -0.18 -2.66 25.39
N THR A 48 -1.07 -3.17 24.55
CA THR A 48 -2.16 -4.08 24.96
C THR A 48 -1.62 -5.36 25.61
N LYS A 49 -0.45 -5.85 25.18
CA LYS A 49 0.15 -7.09 25.72
C LYS A 49 1.14 -6.86 26.87
N ASN A 50 1.53 -5.64 27.12
CA ASN A 50 2.56 -5.28 28.11
C ASN A 50 2.12 -4.10 28.99
N ASP A 51 0.88 -4.14 29.48
CA ASP A 51 0.34 -3.19 30.47
C ASP A 51 0.62 -1.71 30.16
N GLY A 52 0.46 -1.33 28.90
CA GLY A 52 0.68 0.03 28.44
C GLY A 52 2.15 0.40 28.13
N ALA A 53 3.07 -0.54 28.23
CA ALA A 53 4.49 -0.28 27.97
C ALA A 53 4.77 0.09 26.51
N LYS A 54 5.85 0.83 26.28
CA LYS A 54 6.35 1.16 24.94
C LYS A 54 7.32 0.07 24.47
N TYR A 55 7.27 -0.27 23.16
CA TYR A 55 8.24 -1.19 22.58
C TYR A 55 9.62 -0.53 22.40
N ASP A 56 10.66 -1.36 22.40
CA ASP A 56 12.03 -0.90 22.08
C ASP A 56 12.19 -0.70 20.57
N LYS A 57 12.40 0.55 20.17
CA LYS A 57 12.61 0.93 18.76
C LYS A 57 13.90 0.37 18.15
N ASN A 58 14.85 -0.06 18.98
CA ASN A 58 16.06 -0.73 18.50
C ASN A 58 15.80 -2.21 18.19
N LYS A 59 14.75 -2.79 18.77
CA LYS A 59 14.36 -4.19 18.59
C LYS A 59 13.27 -4.38 17.54
N ILE A 60 12.29 -3.46 17.49
CA ILE A 60 11.31 -3.39 16.40
C ILE A 60 11.58 -2.10 15.63
N LYS A 61 12.26 -2.19 14.50
CA LYS A 61 12.58 -1.07 13.63
C LYS A 61 11.52 -0.93 12.54
N ILE A 62 10.90 0.25 12.45
CA ILE A 62 9.93 0.57 11.41
C ILE A 62 10.60 1.55 10.45
N MET A 63 10.98 1.07 9.28
CA MET A 63 11.86 1.78 8.34
C MET A 63 11.34 1.71 6.92
N GLN A 64 11.48 2.81 6.18
CA GLN A 64 11.24 2.80 4.74
C GLN A 64 12.27 1.90 4.03
N ALA A 65 11.90 1.31 2.91
CA ALA A 65 12.80 0.44 2.16
C ALA A 65 14.06 1.19 1.68
N TRP A 66 13.92 2.41 1.15
CA TRP A 66 15.05 3.22 0.68
C TRP A 66 15.79 3.93 1.82
N GLY A 67 15.12 4.90 2.44
CA GLY A 67 15.67 5.74 3.48
C GLY A 67 16.52 6.93 2.98
N SER A 68 17.10 7.62 3.96
CA SER A 68 17.96 8.80 3.75
C SER A 68 18.88 9.01 4.94
N ALA A 69 19.77 10.01 4.88
CA ALA A 69 20.65 10.37 5.99
C ALA A 69 19.89 10.79 7.26
N THR A 70 18.76 11.48 7.10
CA THR A 70 17.94 11.97 8.22
C THR A 70 16.89 10.96 8.70
N ALA A 71 16.51 10.00 7.84
CA ALA A 71 15.56 8.93 8.13
C ALA A 71 16.06 7.62 7.50
N PRO A 72 16.99 6.92 8.17
CA PRO A 72 17.57 5.70 7.64
C PRO A 72 16.51 4.66 7.28
N GLY A 73 16.70 4.00 6.15
CA GLY A 73 15.89 2.91 5.67
C GLY A 73 16.71 1.64 5.51
N VAL A 74 16.07 0.56 5.09
CA VAL A 74 16.73 -0.75 4.96
C VAL A 74 17.93 -0.68 4.02
N TYR A 75 17.72 -0.19 2.78
CA TYR A 75 18.81 0.00 1.81
C TYR A 75 19.92 0.90 2.37
N TYR A 76 19.54 2.04 2.96
CA TYR A 76 20.49 3.01 3.50
C TYR A 76 21.35 2.42 4.62
N GLU A 77 20.75 1.74 5.60
CA GLU A 77 21.48 1.06 6.69
C GLU A 77 22.41 -0.04 6.16
N ILE A 78 21.97 -0.81 5.16
CA ILE A 78 22.80 -1.86 4.54
C ILE A 78 24.02 -1.24 3.85
N CYS A 79 23.85 -0.18 3.08
CA CYS A 79 24.96 0.52 2.44
C CYS A 79 26.00 0.98 3.47
N LEU A 80 25.57 1.70 4.51
CA LEU A 80 26.46 2.22 5.55
C LEU A 80 27.19 1.09 6.28
N ARG A 81 26.50 -0.02 6.56
CA ARG A 81 27.08 -1.17 7.26
C ARG A 81 28.22 -1.80 6.48
N HIS A 82 28.14 -1.77 5.16
CA HIS A 82 29.14 -2.38 4.27
C HIS A 82 30.10 -1.37 3.61
N GLY A 83 30.10 -0.10 4.12
CA GLY A 83 31.02 0.93 3.62
C GLY A 83 30.71 1.46 2.24
N ILE A 84 29.46 1.27 1.76
CA ILE A 84 28.99 1.75 0.47
C ILE A 84 28.28 3.11 0.67
N THR A 85 28.56 4.06 -0.22
CA THR A 85 27.83 5.34 -0.23
C THR A 85 26.43 5.14 -0.78
N PRO A 86 25.37 5.33 0.04
CA PRO A 86 24.01 5.13 -0.43
C PRO A 86 23.61 6.21 -1.45
N LEU A 87 22.97 5.80 -2.54
CA LEU A 87 22.36 6.74 -3.49
C LEU A 87 21.05 7.27 -2.94
N ASN A 88 20.86 8.58 -2.99
CA ASN A 88 19.55 9.15 -2.79
C ASN A 88 18.67 8.98 -4.04
N TYR A 89 17.35 9.26 -3.90
CA TYR A 89 16.39 9.09 -4.99
C TYR A 89 16.78 9.82 -6.28
N ASN A 90 17.21 11.09 -6.18
CA ASN A 90 17.58 11.89 -7.36
C ASN A 90 18.84 11.35 -8.04
N GLN A 91 19.86 11.00 -7.28
CA GLN A 91 21.09 10.39 -7.80
C GLN A 91 20.80 9.07 -8.52
N ALA A 92 20.01 8.20 -7.89
CA ALA A 92 19.65 6.93 -8.49
C ALA A 92 18.76 7.09 -9.73
N ARG A 93 17.83 8.04 -9.73
CA ARG A 93 16.98 8.34 -10.88
C ARG A 93 17.79 8.89 -12.07
N VAL A 94 18.74 9.76 -11.82
CA VAL A 94 19.66 10.24 -12.87
C VAL A 94 20.48 9.08 -13.47
N LYS A 95 20.93 8.15 -12.61
CA LYS A 95 21.78 7.02 -13.02
C LYS A 95 21.00 5.89 -13.72
N TYR A 96 19.76 5.61 -13.29
CA TYR A 96 19.01 4.39 -13.66
C TYR A 96 17.59 4.61 -14.18
N ASN A 97 17.13 5.86 -14.29
CA ASN A 97 15.79 6.21 -14.72
C ASN A 97 14.68 5.54 -13.85
N ASN A 98 13.70 4.91 -14.50
CA ASN A 98 12.52 4.36 -13.82
C ASN A 98 12.83 3.17 -12.89
N MET A 99 13.98 2.51 -13.05
CA MET A 99 14.39 1.35 -12.22
C MET A 99 15.34 1.76 -11.09
N ALA A 100 15.27 3.01 -10.63
CA ALA A 100 16.26 3.61 -9.73
C ALA A 100 16.51 2.77 -8.47
N PHE A 101 15.48 2.34 -7.75
CA PHE A 101 15.62 1.59 -6.51
C PHE A 101 16.14 0.17 -6.73
N SER A 102 15.54 -0.53 -7.70
CA SER A 102 15.95 -1.87 -8.10
C SER A 102 17.43 -1.94 -8.44
N LYS A 103 17.90 -1.02 -9.29
CA LYS A 103 19.31 -0.98 -9.72
C LYS A 103 20.25 -0.57 -8.60
N ALA A 104 19.84 0.33 -7.72
CA ALA A 104 20.63 0.69 -6.54
C ALA A 104 20.80 -0.52 -5.60
N CYS A 105 19.75 -1.32 -5.37
CA CYS A 105 19.85 -2.57 -4.62
C CYS A 105 20.78 -3.58 -5.29
N LEU A 106 20.65 -3.73 -6.62
CA LEU A 106 21.51 -4.65 -7.40
C LEU A 106 23.01 -4.26 -7.35
N GLU A 107 23.31 -2.96 -7.35
CA GLU A 107 24.71 -2.51 -7.18
C GLU A 107 25.29 -2.94 -5.83
N VAL A 108 24.54 -2.71 -4.75
CA VAL A 108 24.97 -3.14 -3.42
C VAL A 108 25.20 -4.65 -3.37
N ILE A 109 24.31 -5.44 -3.98
CA ILE A 109 24.46 -6.91 -4.04
C ILE A 109 25.75 -7.32 -4.79
N LYS A 110 26.11 -6.59 -5.84
CA LYS A 110 27.33 -6.87 -6.63
C LYS A 110 28.61 -6.40 -5.95
N GLU A 111 28.55 -5.31 -5.20
CA GLU A 111 29.73 -4.69 -4.58
C GLU A 111 30.11 -5.37 -3.27
N VAL A 112 29.14 -5.83 -2.49
CA VAL A 112 29.37 -6.52 -1.21
C VAL A 112 29.79 -7.95 -1.45
N LYS A 113 31.05 -8.29 -1.09
CA LYS A 113 31.58 -9.66 -1.22
C LYS A 113 31.01 -10.62 -0.18
N GLU A 114 30.80 -10.13 1.04
CA GLU A 114 30.28 -10.90 2.16
C GLU A 114 29.35 -10.04 2.99
N PHE A 115 28.08 -10.43 3.04
CA PHE A 115 27.07 -9.73 3.81
C PHE A 115 27.11 -10.13 5.28
N GLN A 116 27.09 -9.12 6.15
CA GLN A 116 26.94 -9.33 7.58
C GLN A 116 25.45 -9.47 7.93
N LYS A 117 25.14 -10.40 8.82
CA LYS A 117 23.80 -10.46 9.42
C LYS A 117 23.51 -9.16 10.16
N MET A 118 22.40 -8.49 9.83
CA MET A 118 21.97 -7.25 10.46
C MET A 118 20.65 -7.42 11.22
N TYR A 119 19.79 -8.31 10.75
CA TYR A 119 18.44 -8.49 11.26
C TYR A 119 18.12 -9.98 11.47
N ASP A 120 17.23 -10.26 12.42
CA ASP A 120 16.74 -11.61 12.68
C ASP A 120 15.50 -11.94 11.88
N CYS A 121 14.68 -10.92 11.58
CA CYS A 121 13.48 -11.04 10.77
C CYS A 121 13.19 -9.73 10.04
N ILE A 122 12.75 -9.81 8.79
CA ILE A 122 12.24 -8.68 8.02
C ILE A 122 10.79 -8.96 7.61
N LEU A 123 9.91 -8.00 7.88
CA LEU A 123 8.51 -8.02 7.50
C LEU A 123 8.28 -6.90 6.48
N ILE A 124 7.79 -7.22 5.29
CA ILE A 124 7.59 -6.28 4.19
C ILE A 124 6.09 -6.06 3.98
N ASP A 125 5.63 -4.83 4.11
CA ASP A 125 4.25 -4.45 3.77
C ASP A 125 4.19 -3.89 2.34
N GLU A 126 3.07 -4.13 1.64
CA GLU A 126 2.85 -3.77 0.23
C GLU A 126 3.99 -4.26 -0.67
N ALA A 127 4.31 -5.56 -0.56
CA ALA A 127 5.48 -6.15 -1.23
C ALA A 127 5.40 -6.13 -2.76
N GLN A 128 4.21 -5.95 -3.36
CA GLN A 128 4.04 -5.75 -4.80
C GLN A 128 4.75 -4.49 -5.34
N ASP A 129 5.14 -3.56 -4.46
CA ASP A 129 5.92 -2.37 -4.82
C ASP A 129 7.42 -2.67 -5.02
N PHE A 130 7.85 -3.88 -4.70
CA PHE A 130 9.26 -4.27 -4.70
C PHE A 130 9.55 -5.38 -5.71
N ASP A 131 10.74 -5.28 -6.28
CA ASP A 131 11.27 -6.28 -7.20
C ASP A 131 12.18 -7.30 -6.50
N LYS A 132 12.69 -8.25 -7.30
CA LYS A 132 13.60 -9.30 -6.86
C LYS A 132 14.89 -8.75 -6.22
N ASN A 133 15.41 -7.61 -6.68
CA ASN A 133 16.69 -7.08 -6.19
C ASN A 133 16.57 -6.60 -4.73
N PHE A 134 15.48 -5.93 -4.37
CA PHE A 134 15.24 -5.54 -2.99
C PHE A 134 15.00 -6.76 -2.09
N MET A 135 14.21 -7.74 -2.56
CA MET A 135 13.97 -8.98 -1.81
C MET A 135 15.28 -9.74 -1.54
N ASN A 136 16.13 -9.87 -2.56
CA ASN A 136 17.46 -10.48 -2.41
C ASN A 136 18.37 -9.70 -1.47
N LEU A 137 18.33 -8.36 -1.53
CA LEU A 137 19.09 -7.52 -0.60
C LEU A 137 18.67 -7.77 0.85
N CYS A 138 17.35 -7.88 1.12
CA CYS A 138 16.82 -8.24 2.43
C CYS A 138 17.30 -9.64 2.88
N LEU A 139 17.25 -10.63 1.98
CA LEU A 139 17.70 -11.99 2.30
C LEU A 139 19.19 -12.05 2.65
N ASN A 140 20.03 -11.25 2.00
CA ASN A 140 21.48 -11.26 2.23
C ASN A 140 21.86 -10.78 3.64
N VAL A 141 21.06 -9.94 4.27
CA VAL A 141 21.32 -9.40 5.62
C VAL A 141 20.58 -10.14 6.74
N LEU A 142 19.82 -11.17 6.39
CA LEU A 142 19.19 -12.09 7.34
C LEU A 142 20.15 -13.23 7.73
N GLY A 143 19.88 -13.88 8.86
CA GLY A 143 20.59 -15.10 9.28
C GLY A 143 20.29 -16.29 8.35
N GLU A 144 20.84 -17.46 8.69
CA GLU A 144 20.71 -18.70 7.90
C GLU A 144 19.24 -19.09 7.65
N ASP A 145 18.36 -18.89 8.63
CA ASP A 145 16.94 -19.23 8.52
C ASP A 145 16.15 -18.31 7.56
N LYS A 146 16.77 -17.25 7.03
CA LYS A 146 16.17 -16.34 6.04
C LYS A 146 14.72 -15.93 6.37
N ARG A 147 14.48 -15.46 7.61
CA ARG A 147 13.14 -15.11 8.10
C ARG A 147 12.63 -13.83 7.43
N LEU A 148 12.17 -13.96 6.21
CA LEU A 148 11.52 -12.93 5.41
C LEU A 148 10.02 -13.23 5.33
N VAL A 149 9.19 -12.30 5.77
CA VAL A 149 7.72 -12.35 5.65
C VAL A 149 7.28 -11.16 4.84
N TYR A 150 6.39 -11.35 3.90
CA TYR A 150 5.87 -10.25 3.11
C TYR A 150 4.38 -10.38 2.88
N ALA A 151 3.70 -9.23 2.83
CA ALA A 151 2.29 -9.13 2.48
C ALA A 151 2.15 -8.35 1.18
N TYR A 152 1.35 -8.86 0.25
CA TYR A 152 1.17 -8.27 -1.07
C TYR A 152 -0.28 -8.31 -1.54
N ASP A 153 -0.59 -7.52 -2.54
CA ASP A 153 -1.87 -7.50 -3.24
C ASP A 153 -1.65 -7.43 -4.75
N GLU A 154 -1.84 -8.56 -5.43
CA GLU A 154 -1.61 -8.66 -6.87
C GLU A 154 -2.47 -7.69 -7.69
N LEU A 155 -3.68 -7.36 -7.20
CA LEU A 155 -4.61 -6.47 -7.90
C LEU A 155 -4.31 -4.98 -7.69
N GLN A 156 -3.37 -4.62 -6.79
CA GLN A 156 -2.98 -3.23 -6.52
C GLN A 156 -1.63 -2.85 -7.14
N LYS A 157 -1.15 -3.66 -8.04
CA LYS A 157 0.14 -3.42 -8.68
C LYS A 157 0.07 -2.22 -9.64
N LEU A 158 0.90 -1.21 -9.38
CA LEU A 158 0.99 0.01 -10.20
C LEU A 158 2.13 -0.03 -11.23
N ASN A 159 3.08 -0.94 -11.07
CA ASN A 159 4.26 -1.05 -11.92
C ASN A 159 4.21 -2.28 -12.83
N GLU A 160 4.83 -2.21 -14.00
CA GLU A 160 4.94 -3.33 -14.95
C GLU A 160 5.87 -4.45 -14.43
N GLU A 161 6.75 -4.15 -13.46
CA GLU A 161 7.64 -5.13 -12.88
C GLU A 161 6.86 -6.17 -12.07
N THR A 162 7.05 -7.44 -12.40
CA THR A 162 6.39 -8.54 -11.68
C THR A 162 7.08 -8.77 -10.34
N MET A 163 6.27 -8.79 -9.26
CA MET A 163 6.74 -9.33 -8.01
C MET A 163 7.26 -10.75 -8.24
N PRO A 164 8.46 -11.08 -7.75
CA PRO A 164 9.01 -12.41 -7.94
C PRO A 164 8.17 -13.45 -7.19
N LEU A 165 8.01 -14.62 -7.80
CA LEU A 165 7.35 -15.75 -7.15
C LEU A 165 8.14 -16.20 -5.90
N PRO A 166 7.49 -16.81 -4.89
CA PRO A 166 8.18 -17.35 -3.73
C PRO A 166 9.38 -18.23 -4.07
N LYS A 167 9.26 -19.07 -5.10
CA LYS A 167 10.34 -19.90 -5.62
C LYS A 167 11.55 -19.10 -6.11
N GLU A 168 11.31 -17.95 -6.72
CA GLU A 168 12.37 -17.08 -7.23
C GLU A 168 13.06 -16.31 -6.11
N ILE A 169 12.36 -16.04 -5.01
CA ILE A 169 12.90 -15.36 -3.81
C ILE A 169 13.69 -16.34 -2.96
N PHE A 170 13.14 -17.50 -2.65
CA PHE A 170 13.68 -18.45 -1.67
C PHE A 170 14.41 -19.64 -2.30
N GLY A 171 14.40 -19.77 -3.65
CA GLY A 171 15.03 -20.88 -4.36
C GLY A 171 14.30 -22.22 -4.25
N GLN A 172 13.15 -22.26 -3.56
CA GLN A 172 12.32 -23.44 -3.37
C GLN A 172 10.85 -23.08 -3.32
N ASP A 173 9.99 -24.02 -3.62
CA ASP A 173 8.53 -23.85 -3.47
C ASP A 173 8.20 -23.82 -1.97
N ILE A 174 7.84 -22.63 -1.48
CA ILE A 174 7.38 -22.45 -0.11
C ILE A 174 5.87 -22.38 -0.15
N SER A 175 5.21 -23.41 0.34
CA SER A 175 3.74 -23.52 0.42
C SER A 175 3.13 -22.75 1.60
N ASN A 176 3.75 -21.64 2.02
CA ASN A 176 3.31 -20.88 3.20
C ASN A 176 2.53 -19.61 2.84
N ASP A 177 1.94 -19.58 1.65
CA ASP A 177 1.02 -18.51 1.28
C ASP A 177 -0.28 -18.63 2.07
N THR A 178 -0.67 -17.55 2.73
CA THR A 178 -1.91 -17.50 3.52
C THR A 178 -2.81 -16.44 2.90
N PRO A 179 -3.78 -16.82 2.06
CA PRO A 179 -4.70 -15.87 1.47
C PRO A 179 -5.61 -15.27 2.54
N LEU A 180 -5.79 -13.95 2.49
CA LEU A 180 -6.74 -13.22 3.31
C LEU A 180 -7.96 -12.87 2.45
N THR A 181 -8.94 -13.75 2.44
CA THR A 181 -10.12 -13.70 1.56
C THR A 181 -11.15 -12.67 2.00
N VAL A 182 -11.18 -12.33 3.30
CA VAL A 182 -12.18 -11.43 3.87
C VAL A 182 -11.74 -9.98 3.75
N CYS A 183 -12.59 -9.13 3.19
CA CYS A 183 -12.40 -7.69 3.19
C CYS A 183 -13.23 -7.01 4.28
N TYR A 184 -12.55 -6.42 5.25
CA TYR A 184 -13.17 -5.73 6.38
C TYR A 184 -13.31 -4.22 6.20
N ARG A 185 -12.69 -3.62 5.18
CA ARG A 185 -12.66 -2.17 4.98
C ARG A 185 -13.76 -1.69 4.06
N ASN A 186 -13.97 -2.40 2.96
CA ASN A 186 -14.88 -1.99 1.91
C ASN A 186 -16.05 -2.95 1.80
N GLN A 187 -17.23 -2.41 1.49
CA GLN A 187 -18.40 -3.22 1.19
C GLN A 187 -18.24 -4.00 -0.11
N ALA A 188 -19.02 -5.08 -0.26
CA ALA A 188 -18.97 -5.93 -1.44
C ALA A 188 -19.11 -5.13 -2.75
N ASN A 189 -20.06 -4.21 -2.82
CA ASN A 189 -20.31 -3.40 -4.02
C ASN A 189 -19.09 -2.55 -4.41
N THR A 190 -18.45 -1.89 -3.42
CA THR A 190 -17.22 -1.10 -3.67
C THR A 190 -16.09 -1.96 -4.23
N ILE A 191 -15.88 -3.15 -3.67
CA ILE A 191 -14.81 -4.05 -4.12
C ILE A 191 -15.11 -4.61 -5.50
N VAL A 192 -16.33 -5.09 -5.73
CA VAL A 192 -16.75 -5.64 -7.02
C VAL A 192 -16.59 -4.59 -8.11
N THR A 193 -17.05 -3.36 -7.86
CA THR A 193 -16.90 -2.24 -8.81
C THR A 193 -15.43 -1.91 -9.07
N ALA A 194 -14.62 -1.81 -8.01
CA ALA A 194 -13.18 -1.55 -8.15
C ALA A 194 -12.45 -2.63 -8.95
N HIS A 195 -12.76 -3.90 -8.69
CA HIS A 195 -12.20 -5.02 -9.47
C HIS A 195 -12.69 -5.01 -10.92
N ALA A 196 -13.97 -4.77 -11.16
CA ALA A 196 -14.53 -4.70 -12.50
C ALA A 196 -13.89 -3.57 -13.33
N ILE A 197 -13.69 -2.40 -12.75
CA ILE A 197 -12.96 -1.29 -13.37
C ILE A 197 -11.50 -1.66 -13.60
N GLY A 198 -10.80 -2.16 -12.59
CA GLY A 198 -9.39 -2.52 -12.64
C GLY A 198 -9.08 -3.63 -13.64
N MET A 199 -9.97 -4.61 -13.77
CA MET A 199 -9.86 -5.68 -14.75
C MET A 199 -10.29 -5.25 -16.17
N GLY A 200 -10.86 -4.07 -16.33
CA GLY A 200 -11.27 -3.51 -17.60
C GLY A 200 -12.61 -4.03 -18.12
N LEU A 201 -13.50 -4.54 -17.24
CA LEU A 201 -14.80 -5.10 -17.64
C LEU A 201 -15.66 -4.13 -18.47
N TYR A 202 -15.56 -2.82 -18.17
CA TYR A 202 -16.33 -1.77 -18.86
C TYR A 202 -15.61 -1.17 -20.08
N ARG A 203 -14.44 -1.69 -20.47
CA ARG A 203 -13.73 -1.20 -21.65
C ARG A 203 -14.43 -1.67 -22.94
N LYS A 204 -14.65 -0.72 -23.85
CA LYS A 204 -15.24 -0.99 -25.17
C LYS A 204 -14.23 -1.53 -26.19
N LYS A 205 -12.93 -1.21 -26.00
CA LYS A 205 -11.82 -1.67 -26.84
C LYS A 205 -10.91 -2.58 -26.03
N ASP A 206 -10.35 -3.58 -26.70
CA ASP A 206 -9.28 -4.48 -26.21
C ASP A 206 -9.67 -5.43 -25.05
N GLY A 207 -10.95 -5.44 -24.64
CA GLY A 207 -11.47 -6.40 -23.64
C GLY A 207 -10.87 -6.23 -22.26
N LEU A 208 -10.81 -7.32 -21.52
CA LEU A 208 -10.25 -7.36 -20.15
C LEU A 208 -8.73 -7.14 -20.17
N ILE A 209 -8.24 -6.32 -19.25
CA ILE A 209 -6.80 -6.02 -19.07
C ILE A 209 -6.13 -7.16 -18.30
N GLN A 210 -6.82 -7.68 -17.29
CA GLN A 210 -6.32 -8.72 -16.40
C GLN A 210 -7.46 -9.66 -16.03
N ILE A 211 -7.21 -10.96 -16.14
CA ILE A 211 -8.11 -12.01 -15.68
C ILE A 211 -7.30 -12.94 -14.80
N PRO A 212 -7.77 -13.31 -13.61
CA PRO A 212 -7.14 -14.36 -12.82
C PRO A 212 -7.02 -15.66 -13.64
N GLY A 213 -5.82 -16.23 -13.65
CA GLY A 213 -5.47 -17.33 -14.55
C GLY A 213 -6.09 -18.70 -14.20
N SER A 214 -6.74 -18.82 -13.03
CA SER A 214 -7.42 -20.05 -12.61
C SER A 214 -8.66 -19.77 -11.77
N SER A 215 -9.56 -20.75 -11.67
CA SER A 215 -10.76 -20.68 -10.83
C SER A 215 -10.44 -20.41 -9.37
N ASP A 216 -9.37 -21.02 -8.87
CA ASP A 216 -8.98 -20.95 -7.46
C ASP A 216 -8.57 -19.55 -7.03
N VAL A 217 -8.07 -18.73 -7.97
CA VAL A 217 -7.70 -17.33 -7.69
C VAL A 217 -8.94 -16.50 -7.34
N TRP A 218 -10.08 -16.74 -8.00
CA TRP A 218 -11.32 -16.04 -7.66
C TRP A 218 -11.79 -16.30 -6.24
N GLU A 219 -11.73 -17.57 -5.80
CA GLU A 219 -12.04 -17.95 -4.43
C GLU A 219 -11.04 -17.34 -3.44
N THR A 220 -9.76 -17.35 -3.79
CA THR A 220 -8.68 -16.77 -2.99
C THR A 220 -8.87 -15.26 -2.75
N ILE A 221 -9.39 -14.52 -3.73
CA ILE A 221 -9.72 -13.10 -3.57
C ILE A 221 -11.12 -12.86 -3.01
N GLY A 222 -11.85 -13.94 -2.64
CA GLY A 222 -13.11 -13.90 -1.90
C GLY A 222 -14.37 -13.85 -2.77
N TYR A 223 -14.29 -14.24 -4.05
CA TYR A 223 -15.47 -14.43 -4.89
C TYR A 223 -15.99 -15.86 -4.83
N THR A 224 -17.26 -16.00 -5.12
CA THR A 224 -17.94 -17.27 -5.30
C THR A 224 -18.87 -17.21 -6.52
N SER A 225 -19.31 -18.37 -6.98
CA SER A 225 -20.26 -18.51 -8.09
C SER A 225 -21.17 -19.71 -7.83
N ASP A 226 -22.41 -19.66 -8.30
CA ASP A 226 -23.35 -20.78 -8.21
C ASP A 226 -23.00 -21.92 -9.19
N LYS A 227 -22.11 -21.62 -10.15
CA LYS A 227 -21.64 -22.59 -11.15
C LYS A 227 -20.14 -22.76 -11.03
N LYS A 228 -19.65 -23.91 -11.47
CA LYS A 228 -18.20 -24.12 -11.59
C LYS A 228 -17.62 -23.13 -12.59
N ILE A 229 -16.51 -22.49 -12.21
CA ILE A 229 -15.78 -21.56 -13.08
C ILE A 229 -15.04 -22.38 -14.14
N VAL A 230 -15.48 -22.27 -15.41
CA VAL A 230 -14.92 -22.98 -16.56
C VAL A 230 -14.61 -21.97 -17.66
N GLU A 231 -13.44 -22.11 -18.26
CA GLU A 231 -13.02 -21.24 -19.38
C GLU A 231 -14.00 -21.33 -20.55
N GLY A 232 -14.37 -20.18 -21.10
CA GLY A 232 -15.31 -20.06 -22.24
C GLY A 232 -16.78 -20.00 -21.83
N GLU A 233 -17.14 -20.17 -20.56
CA GLU A 233 -18.52 -20.04 -20.08
C GLU A 233 -18.76 -18.68 -19.44
N SER A 234 -20.01 -18.18 -19.59
CA SER A 234 -20.47 -16.98 -18.88
C SER A 234 -20.90 -17.37 -17.48
N ILE A 235 -20.28 -16.75 -16.47
CA ILE A 235 -20.57 -16.99 -15.06
C ILE A 235 -20.83 -15.67 -14.34
N GLU A 236 -21.59 -15.74 -13.26
CA GLU A 236 -21.77 -14.65 -12.31
C GLU A 236 -20.86 -14.86 -11.10
N LEU A 237 -20.06 -13.85 -10.79
CA LEU A 237 -19.17 -13.84 -9.64
C LEU A 237 -19.67 -12.82 -8.62
N TYR A 238 -19.82 -13.23 -7.39
CA TYR A 238 -20.27 -12.37 -6.31
C TYR A 238 -19.50 -12.62 -5.00
N ARG A 239 -19.63 -11.70 -4.05
CA ARG A 239 -19.04 -11.83 -2.72
C ARG A 239 -20.13 -12.05 -1.69
N THR A 240 -19.89 -12.93 -0.74
CA THR A 240 -20.83 -13.26 0.34
C THR A 240 -20.54 -12.39 1.58
N LYS A 241 -21.42 -12.46 2.57
CA LYS A 241 -21.20 -11.79 3.88
C LYS A 241 -19.99 -12.34 4.64
N GLU A 242 -19.59 -13.56 4.38
CA GLU A 242 -18.39 -14.20 4.94
C GLU A 242 -17.11 -13.58 4.38
N THR A 243 -17.09 -13.22 3.08
CA THR A 243 -15.93 -12.61 2.43
C THR A 243 -15.98 -11.09 2.34
N SER A 244 -17.16 -10.49 2.54
CA SER A 244 -17.39 -9.04 2.63
C SER A 244 -18.47 -8.77 3.66
N PRO A 245 -18.13 -8.71 4.96
CA PRO A 245 -19.08 -8.36 6.01
C PRO A 245 -19.78 -7.03 5.73
N GLU A 246 -21.07 -7.01 5.92
CA GLU A 246 -21.89 -5.81 5.76
C GLU A 246 -21.59 -4.82 6.90
N LEU A 247 -20.88 -3.75 6.59
CA LEU A 247 -20.48 -2.74 7.59
C LEU A 247 -21.59 -1.74 7.86
N LEU A 248 -22.34 -1.37 6.81
CA LEU A 248 -23.44 -0.43 6.84
C LEU A 248 -24.56 -0.95 5.96
N LYS A 249 -25.81 -0.72 6.39
CA LYS A 249 -27.01 -0.95 5.54
C LYS A 249 -27.24 0.31 4.73
N CYS A 250 -26.82 0.32 3.49
CA CYS A 250 -27.07 1.41 2.54
C CYS A 250 -27.30 0.82 1.14
N ASN A 251 -28.00 1.58 0.32
CA ASN A 251 -28.21 1.20 -1.07
C ASN A 251 -26.89 1.34 -1.85
N PRO A 252 -26.67 0.51 -2.89
CA PRO A 252 -25.47 0.63 -3.72
C PRO A 252 -25.24 2.03 -4.30
N GLU A 253 -26.31 2.72 -4.67
CA GLU A 253 -26.31 4.09 -5.23
C GLU A 253 -25.85 5.15 -4.22
N GLU A 254 -25.97 4.87 -2.92
CA GLU A 254 -25.45 5.74 -1.85
C GLU A 254 -23.95 5.57 -1.59
N ILE A 255 -23.37 4.50 -2.13
CA ILE A 255 -21.95 4.15 -1.89
C ILE A 255 -21.05 4.62 -3.02
N ILE A 256 -21.55 4.52 -4.28
CA ILE A 256 -20.78 4.80 -5.49
C ILE A 256 -21.63 5.63 -6.42
N ASP A 257 -21.09 6.78 -6.80
CA ASP A 257 -21.70 7.67 -7.79
C ASP A 257 -20.71 7.96 -8.93
N PHE A 258 -21.22 8.00 -10.17
CA PHE A 258 -20.43 8.21 -11.37
C PHE A 258 -20.88 9.48 -12.08
N HIS A 259 -19.97 10.44 -12.19
CA HIS A 259 -20.19 11.69 -12.92
C HIS A 259 -19.29 11.77 -14.15
N LYS A 260 -19.83 12.31 -15.23
CA LYS A 260 -19.08 12.57 -16.45
C LYS A 260 -19.13 14.06 -16.75
N TYR A 261 -17.96 14.64 -17.05
CA TYR A 261 -17.80 16.03 -17.39
C TYR A 261 -17.12 16.16 -18.75
N ASP A 262 -17.42 17.25 -19.47
CA ASP A 262 -16.84 17.53 -20.77
C ASP A 262 -15.45 18.20 -20.67
N ASP A 263 -15.20 18.87 -19.56
CA ASP A 263 -13.93 19.56 -19.29
C ASP A 263 -13.57 19.57 -17.79
N PHE A 264 -12.32 19.91 -17.51
CA PHE A 264 -11.80 19.97 -16.15
C PHE A 264 -12.48 21.05 -15.29
N TYR A 265 -12.91 22.17 -15.87
CA TYR A 265 -13.51 23.25 -15.11
C TYR A 265 -14.86 22.82 -14.52
N SER A 266 -15.72 22.25 -15.36
CA SER A 266 -17.01 21.67 -14.93
C SER A 266 -16.81 20.57 -13.88
N GLN A 267 -15.79 19.73 -14.03
CA GLN A 267 -15.41 18.72 -13.03
C GLN A 267 -15.00 19.37 -11.70
N ALA A 268 -14.16 20.41 -11.74
CA ALA A 268 -13.67 21.09 -10.54
C ALA A 268 -14.80 21.83 -9.79
N GLU A 269 -15.74 22.46 -10.51
CA GLU A 269 -16.92 23.09 -9.89
C GLU A 269 -17.82 22.07 -9.23
N SER A 270 -18.07 20.93 -9.89
CA SER A 270 -18.87 19.85 -9.30
C SER A 270 -18.17 19.25 -8.07
N LEU A 271 -16.83 19.02 -8.12
CA LEU A 271 -16.06 18.59 -6.97
C LEU A 271 -16.19 19.55 -5.79
N LEU A 272 -16.11 20.86 -6.06
CA LEU A 272 -16.32 21.88 -5.03
C LEU A 272 -17.71 21.78 -4.41
N GLN A 273 -18.74 21.58 -5.22
CA GLN A 273 -20.11 21.42 -4.73
C GLN A 273 -20.25 20.17 -3.85
N MET A 274 -19.65 19.03 -4.25
CA MET A 274 -19.60 17.81 -3.43
C MET A 274 -18.89 18.02 -2.08
N ILE A 275 -17.77 18.74 -2.07
CA ILE A 275 -17.04 19.08 -0.83
C ILE A 275 -17.96 19.89 0.10
N LYS A 276 -18.69 20.88 -0.43
CA LYS A 276 -19.63 21.68 0.36
C LYS A 276 -20.77 20.87 0.93
N GLU A 277 -21.34 19.98 0.15
CA GLU A 277 -22.42 19.08 0.61
C GLU A 277 -21.92 18.15 1.70
N ASN A 278 -20.77 17.52 1.50
CA ASN A 278 -20.17 16.62 2.49
C ASN A 278 -19.90 17.33 3.82
N ILE A 279 -19.39 18.55 3.80
CA ILE A 279 -19.08 19.30 5.03
C ILE A 279 -20.36 19.90 5.62
N GLY A 280 -21.19 20.57 4.81
CA GLY A 280 -22.34 21.32 5.29
C GLY A 280 -23.54 20.45 5.63
N LYS A 281 -23.89 19.49 4.77
CA LYS A 281 -25.06 18.63 4.92
C LYS A 281 -24.74 17.34 5.66
N ASP A 282 -23.65 16.66 5.26
CA ASP A 282 -23.29 15.36 5.80
C ASP A 282 -22.40 15.46 7.06
N GLN A 283 -21.98 16.70 7.41
CA GLN A 283 -21.18 17.01 8.60
C GLN A 283 -19.83 16.30 8.68
N LEU A 284 -19.26 15.98 7.51
CA LEU A 284 -17.89 15.45 7.46
C LEU A 284 -16.89 16.55 7.81
N ILE A 285 -15.81 16.16 8.46
CA ILE A 285 -14.67 17.07 8.62
C ILE A 285 -13.74 16.97 7.38
N PRO A 286 -12.99 18.01 7.03
CA PRO A 286 -12.14 17.98 5.83
C PRO A 286 -11.25 16.75 5.71
N SER A 287 -10.68 16.25 6.80
CA SER A 287 -9.85 15.03 6.81
C SER A 287 -10.59 13.72 6.50
N ASP A 288 -11.93 13.73 6.44
CA ASP A 288 -12.71 12.57 6.01
C ASP A 288 -12.85 12.51 4.47
N ILE A 289 -12.44 13.59 3.80
CA ILE A 289 -12.51 13.73 2.35
C ILE A 289 -11.14 13.50 1.73
N MET A 290 -11.06 12.62 0.74
CA MET A 290 -9.84 12.37 -0.03
C MET A 290 -10.11 12.53 -1.52
N ILE A 291 -9.29 13.30 -2.20
CA ILE A 291 -9.34 13.50 -3.65
C ILE A 291 -8.21 12.68 -4.28
N ILE A 292 -8.55 11.82 -5.23
CA ILE A 292 -7.57 11.03 -5.99
C ILE A 292 -7.56 11.55 -7.42
N ASP A 293 -6.43 12.12 -7.84
CA ASP A 293 -6.22 12.58 -9.21
C ASP A 293 -5.38 11.56 -9.97
N MET A 294 -5.89 11.11 -11.13
CA MET A 294 -5.20 10.15 -12.01
C MET A 294 -4.19 10.82 -12.94
N ASP A 295 -4.20 12.16 -13.05
CA ASP A 295 -3.20 12.94 -13.81
C ASP A 295 -1.95 13.16 -12.95
N THR A 296 -1.03 12.24 -12.99
CA THR A 296 0.21 12.27 -12.20
C THR A 296 1.14 13.43 -12.57
N ILE A 297 0.99 14.03 -13.75
CA ILE A 297 1.80 15.16 -14.23
C ILE A 297 1.13 16.48 -13.83
N GLY A 298 -0.16 16.61 -14.11
CA GLY A 298 -0.95 17.82 -13.87
C GLY A 298 -1.53 17.96 -12.47
N VAL A 299 -1.37 16.98 -11.58
CA VAL A 299 -2.01 16.96 -10.26
C VAL A 299 -1.77 18.23 -9.44
N SER A 300 -0.58 18.83 -9.51
CA SER A 300 -0.27 20.07 -8.79
C SER A 300 -1.07 21.26 -9.32
N ASP A 301 -1.22 21.38 -10.63
CA ASP A 301 -2.00 22.44 -11.27
C ASP A 301 -3.50 22.23 -11.01
N ASN A 302 -3.98 21.00 -11.08
CA ASN A 302 -5.36 20.64 -10.78
C ASN A 302 -5.71 20.95 -9.33
N LYS A 303 -4.85 20.59 -8.37
CA LYS A 303 -4.98 20.98 -6.97
C LYS A 303 -5.07 22.51 -6.82
N ASN A 304 -4.20 23.26 -7.48
CA ASN A 304 -4.17 24.72 -7.38
C ASN A 304 -5.46 25.35 -7.94
N LYS A 305 -6.03 24.80 -9.01
CA LYS A 305 -7.33 25.25 -9.56
C LYS A 305 -8.45 25.03 -8.56
N VAL A 306 -8.57 23.82 -7.98
CA VAL A 306 -9.58 23.51 -6.96
C VAL A 306 -9.40 24.39 -5.72
N THR A 307 -8.17 24.56 -5.23
CA THR A 307 -7.87 25.46 -4.11
C THR A 307 -8.28 26.90 -4.40
N THR A 308 -8.09 27.37 -5.63
CA THR A 308 -8.47 28.73 -6.03
C THR A 308 -9.99 28.90 -6.04
N LEU A 309 -10.74 27.88 -6.41
CA LEU A 309 -12.21 27.90 -6.33
C LEU A 309 -12.69 27.91 -4.87
N LEU A 310 -12.11 27.07 -4.02
CA LEU A 310 -12.42 27.05 -2.58
C LEU A 310 -12.19 28.41 -1.92
N LYS A 311 -11.09 29.10 -2.23
CA LYS A 311 -10.77 30.42 -1.65
C LYS A 311 -11.76 31.52 -1.97
N LYS A 312 -12.62 31.35 -2.98
CA LYS A 312 -13.68 32.29 -3.33
C LYS A 312 -14.97 32.05 -2.54
N ASP A 313 -15.00 31.06 -1.69
CA ASP A 313 -16.18 30.58 -1.00
C ASP A 313 -16.03 30.68 0.54
N GLU A 314 -17.10 30.37 1.26
CA GLU A 314 -17.11 30.26 2.73
C GLU A 314 -16.12 29.24 3.30
N TYR A 315 -15.71 28.25 2.49
CA TYR A 315 -14.74 27.21 2.84
C TYR A 315 -13.26 27.59 2.55
N LYS A 316 -12.98 28.88 2.44
CA LYS A 316 -11.64 29.43 2.12
C LYS A 316 -10.51 29.01 3.06
N ASP A 317 -10.84 28.63 4.28
CA ASP A 317 -9.89 28.23 5.32
C ASP A 317 -9.51 26.74 5.25
N ILE A 318 -10.19 25.97 4.38
CA ILE A 318 -9.85 24.56 4.16
C ILE A 318 -8.60 24.49 3.26
N ALA A 319 -7.58 23.80 3.74
CA ALA A 319 -6.37 23.49 2.97
C ALA A 319 -6.55 22.21 2.15
N ILE A 320 -6.06 22.17 0.92
CA ILE A 320 -5.90 20.95 0.14
C ILE A 320 -4.42 20.59 0.12
N HIS A 321 -4.07 19.45 0.70
CA HIS A 321 -2.72 18.95 0.77
C HIS A 321 -2.45 17.90 -0.32
N LEU A 322 -1.33 18.03 -1.01
CA LEU A 322 -0.88 17.03 -1.97
C LEU A 322 0.09 16.08 -1.28
N ALA A 323 -0.19 14.79 -1.35
CA ALA A 323 0.66 13.75 -0.78
C ALA A 323 2.11 13.89 -1.29
N GLY A 324 3.07 13.79 -0.37
CA GLY A 324 4.49 13.94 -0.68
C GLY A 324 5.03 15.38 -0.70
N THR A 325 4.16 16.40 -0.67
CA THR A 325 4.59 17.81 -0.59
C THR A 325 4.58 18.38 0.83
N VAL A 326 3.87 17.74 1.72
CA VAL A 326 3.77 18.08 3.15
C VAL A 326 4.20 16.89 4.00
N SER A 327 4.44 17.13 5.30
CA SER A 327 4.74 16.02 6.20
C SER A 327 3.54 15.07 6.33
N PRO A 328 3.74 13.77 6.62
CA PRO A 328 2.61 12.88 6.87
C PRO A 328 1.69 13.33 8.01
N GLU A 329 2.22 14.06 8.97
CA GLU A 329 1.46 14.61 10.10
C GLU A 329 0.56 15.77 9.64
N ASP A 330 1.08 16.64 8.77
CA ASP A 330 0.30 17.75 8.19
C ASP A 330 -0.72 17.25 7.17
N PHE A 331 -0.40 16.19 6.42
CA PHE A 331 -1.30 15.62 5.41
C PHE A 331 -2.63 15.11 6.01
N PHE A 332 -2.59 14.57 7.23
CA PHE A 332 -3.77 14.05 7.93
C PHE A 332 -4.32 15.01 9.00
N ARG A 333 -4.14 16.30 8.83
CA ARG A 333 -4.75 17.30 9.73
C ARG A 333 -6.26 17.36 9.53
N LYS A 334 -6.99 17.60 10.62
CA LYS A 334 -8.47 17.65 10.60
C LYS A 334 -9.06 18.79 9.78
N ASP A 335 -8.29 19.83 9.52
CA ASP A 335 -8.67 21.05 8.78
C ASP A 335 -8.20 21.03 7.31
N SER A 336 -7.78 19.87 6.81
CA SER A 336 -7.30 19.72 5.42
C SER A 336 -7.87 18.48 4.73
N ILE A 337 -8.03 18.59 3.42
CA ILE A 337 -8.41 17.55 2.46
C ILE A 337 -7.17 17.00 1.79
#